data_ad597159904257ad26afe17b291963ee
#
_entry.id   ad597159904257ad26afe17b291963ee
#
_cell.length_a   1.000
_cell.length_b   1.000
_cell.length_c   1.000
_cell.angle_alpha   90.00
_cell.angle_beta   90.00
_cell.angle_gamma   90.00
#
_symmetry.space_group_name_H-M   'P 1'
#
loop_
_entity.id
_entity.type
_entity.pdbx_description
1 polymer ?
#
loop_
_entity_poly.entity_id
_entity_poly.type
_entity_poly.pdbx_seq_one_letter_code
_entity_poly.pdbx_strand_id
1 'polypeptide(L)'
;MSWLGKDILHISRYEWFSDMEWWEVRNRPQIKPEYVKKIKERSKYALAVAPVMQRSASLQFKNEETRTEIFGTNQDYMETIETNISNGRFFTKNEDHSASRVVVIGDGLRKAFFDNQNPIGKFIKIDKIKFKVIGVLEEQGKFLGLFSVDNQAILPFGAYTRLFSKRGWMRISVKVPENYINLGYDEIFSIMRHLRGLKPSQKNDFAINQTEVFEKQYSLLKIAIGGTGLFITLLSLVVGGIGIMNVMFVSVKERTREIGVRKAIGATKSMIMVQFLMEAVTICFVAGIIGLTIAYILSLFIGKFFPSTLPLSLSIISIILSIGIGVISGLIPAYKAANLEPIDSLRYE
;
A
#
# COMPACT_ATOMS: atom_id res chain seq x y z
N MET A 1 5.76 -0.19 2.27
CA MET A 1 5.52 -1.30 3.24
C MET A 1 6.77 -1.65 4.05
N SER A 2 7.64 -0.68 4.30
CA SER A 2 8.91 -0.90 4.99
C SER A 2 8.80 -1.18 6.49
N TRP A 3 7.69 -0.84 7.12
CA TRP A 3 7.51 -0.98 8.58
C TRP A 3 7.22 -2.41 9.06
N LEU A 4 6.85 -3.34 8.18
CA LEU A 4 6.76 -4.77 8.47
C LEU A 4 8.06 -5.42 7.97
N GLY A 5 9.08 -5.47 8.82
CA GLY A 5 10.37 -6.07 8.46
C GLY A 5 10.23 -7.46 7.83
N LYS A 6 10.98 -7.72 6.76
CA LYS A 6 10.97 -9.01 6.05
C LYS A 6 11.61 -10.12 6.87
N ASP A 7 12.39 -9.74 7.85
CA ASP A 7 13.18 -10.58 8.74
C ASP A 7 12.48 -10.89 10.08
N ILE A 8 11.14 -10.67 10.15
CA ILE A 8 10.37 -10.86 11.37
C ILE A 8 9.36 -11.99 11.23
N LEU A 9 9.41 -12.92 12.20
CA LEU A 9 8.45 -13.99 12.39
C LEU A 9 7.46 -13.61 13.50
N HIS A 10 6.17 -13.69 13.21
CA HIS A 10 5.10 -13.37 14.17
C HIS A 10 4.40 -14.65 14.64
N ILE A 11 4.65 -15.06 15.86
CA ILE A 11 4.01 -16.21 16.48
C ILE A 11 2.68 -15.77 17.06
N SER A 12 1.59 -16.35 16.61
CA SER A 12 0.23 -16.03 17.05
C SER A 12 -0.64 -17.28 17.16
N ARG A 13 -1.90 -17.12 17.56
CA ARG A 13 -2.86 -18.23 17.63
C ARG A 13 -3.41 -18.66 16.28
N TYR A 14 -3.39 -17.76 15.28
CA TYR A 14 -4.01 -17.95 13.97
C TYR A 14 -3.10 -17.44 12.85
N GLU A 15 -3.26 -18.01 11.71
CA GLU A 15 -2.66 -17.54 10.48
C GLU A 15 -3.41 -16.29 9.98
N TRP A 16 -2.67 -15.30 9.48
CA TRP A 16 -3.27 -14.04 9.00
C TRP A 16 -4.17 -14.23 7.78
N PHE A 17 -3.82 -15.19 6.92
CA PHE A 17 -4.59 -15.55 5.73
C PHE A 17 -4.85 -17.05 5.78
N SER A 18 -5.89 -17.44 6.48
CA SER A 18 -6.27 -18.83 6.66
C SER A 18 -7.73 -19.02 6.26
N ASP A 19 -8.00 -20.09 5.52
CA ASP A 19 -9.36 -20.55 5.24
C ASP A 19 -10.00 -21.25 6.45
N MET A 20 -9.31 -21.26 7.61
CA MET A 20 -9.84 -21.86 8.83
C MET A 20 -11.00 -21.05 9.37
N GLU A 21 -12.07 -21.75 9.70
CA GLU A 21 -13.24 -21.16 10.31
C GLU A 21 -12.93 -20.65 11.73
N TRP A 22 -13.49 -19.49 12.10
CA TRP A 22 -13.15 -18.80 13.36
C TRP A 22 -13.36 -19.66 14.61
N TRP A 23 -14.28 -20.64 14.59
CA TRP A 23 -14.53 -21.55 15.71
C TRP A 23 -13.40 -22.57 15.91
N GLU A 24 -12.65 -22.95 14.89
CA GLU A 24 -11.48 -23.81 15.02
C GLU A 24 -10.32 -23.08 15.75
N VAL A 25 -10.22 -21.78 15.50
CA VAL A 25 -9.18 -20.93 16.08
C VAL A 25 -9.53 -20.46 17.48
N ARG A 26 -10.81 -20.23 17.76
CA ARG A 26 -11.32 -19.71 19.01
C ARG A 26 -10.88 -20.53 20.23
N ASN A 27 -10.80 -21.84 20.09
CA ASN A 27 -10.47 -22.77 21.18
C ASN A 27 -8.95 -23.02 21.32
N ARG A 28 -8.09 -22.45 20.43
CA ARG A 28 -6.64 -22.60 20.58
C ARG A 28 -6.17 -21.91 21.85
N PRO A 29 -5.24 -22.53 22.63
CA PRO A 29 -4.69 -21.91 23.83
C PRO A 29 -3.96 -20.59 23.52
N GLN A 30 -3.98 -19.66 24.48
CA GLN A 30 -3.27 -18.39 24.36
C GLN A 30 -1.75 -18.59 24.26
N ILE A 31 -1.07 -17.68 23.54
CA ILE A 31 0.39 -17.58 23.61
C ILE A 31 0.77 -17.04 24.99
N LYS A 32 1.69 -17.73 25.67
CA LYS A 32 2.08 -17.38 27.04
C LYS A 32 3.33 -16.48 27.05
N PRO A 33 3.40 -15.47 27.96
CA PRO A 33 4.57 -14.59 28.07
C PRO A 33 5.88 -15.34 28.35
N GLU A 34 5.81 -16.45 29.07
CA GLU A 34 6.99 -17.29 29.38
C GLU A 34 7.69 -17.88 28.15
N TYR A 35 6.97 -17.97 27.01
CA TYR A 35 7.56 -18.44 25.75
C TYR A 35 8.61 -17.48 25.19
N VAL A 36 8.48 -16.18 25.45
CA VAL A 36 9.46 -15.15 25.02
C VAL A 36 10.86 -15.50 25.55
N LYS A 37 10.97 -15.75 26.86
CA LYS A 37 12.23 -16.11 27.48
C LYS A 37 12.77 -17.43 26.92
N LYS A 38 11.90 -18.44 26.82
CA LYS A 38 12.28 -19.78 26.35
C LYS A 38 12.71 -19.79 24.86
N ILE A 39 12.08 -18.97 24.01
CA ILE A 39 12.49 -18.81 22.60
C ILE A 39 13.87 -18.14 22.58
N LYS A 40 14.05 -17.03 23.31
CA LYS A 40 15.32 -16.29 23.34
C LYS A 40 16.50 -17.15 23.86
N GLU A 41 16.24 -18.06 24.80
CA GLU A 41 17.26 -18.95 25.37
C GLU A 41 17.59 -20.16 24.48
N ARG A 42 16.64 -20.62 23.66
CA ARG A 42 16.77 -21.86 22.89
C ARG A 42 17.04 -21.64 21.42
N SER A 43 16.65 -20.52 20.87
CA SER A 43 16.87 -20.23 19.46
C SER A 43 18.28 -19.71 19.21
N LYS A 44 18.90 -20.27 18.19
CA LYS A 44 20.20 -19.85 17.68
C LYS A 44 20.09 -18.65 16.73
N TYR A 45 18.95 -18.55 16.02
CA TYR A 45 18.75 -17.53 14.99
C TYR A 45 17.96 -16.32 15.47
N ALA A 46 17.31 -16.36 16.64
CA ALA A 46 16.56 -15.23 17.15
C ALA A 46 17.47 -14.11 17.67
N LEU A 47 17.55 -13.00 16.96
CA LEU A 47 18.29 -11.80 17.36
C LEU A 47 17.55 -11.03 18.46
N ALA A 48 16.25 -10.82 18.28
CA ALA A 48 15.38 -10.13 19.22
C ALA A 48 14.05 -10.88 19.35
N VAL A 49 13.48 -10.88 20.56
CA VAL A 49 12.20 -11.56 20.85
C VAL A 49 11.32 -10.63 21.67
N ALA A 50 10.24 -10.14 21.09
CA ALA A 50 9.34 -9.19 21.72
C ALA A 50 7.92 -9.75 21.88
N PRO A 51 7.37 -9.79 23.11
CA PRO A 51 5.94 -9.98 23.30
C PRO A 51 5.21 -8.73 22.83
N VAL A 52 4.09 -8.88 22.16
CA VAL A 52 3.25 -7.76 21.76
C VAL A 52 1.81 -8.05 22.16
N MET A 53 1.32 -7.28 23.10
CA MET A 53 -0.10 -7.22 23.46
C MET A 53 -0.68 -5.91 22.97
N GLN A 54 -1.92 -5.94 22.52
CA GLN A 54 -2.58 -4.78 21.92
C GLN A 54 -4.00 -4.64 22.46
N ARG A 55 -4.43 -3.40 22.69
CA ARG A 55 -5.81 -3.05 22.97
C ARG A 55 -6.08 -1.58 22.62
N SER A 56 -7.33 -1.27 22.37
CA SER A 56 -7.78 0.12 22.24
C SER A 56 -7.99 0.73 23.64
N ALA A 57 -7.49 1.95 23.84
CA ALA A 57 -7.63 2.71 25.08
C ALA A 57 -7.91 4.19 24.81
N SER A 58 -8.49 4.86 25.78
CA SER A 58 -8.64 6.32 25.76
C SER A 58 -7.35 6.97 26.26
N LEU A 59 -6.80 7.88 25.47
CA LEU A 59 -5.66 8.72 25.83
C LEU A 59 -6.12 10.17 26.01
N GLN A 60 -5.74 10.77 27.13
CA GLN A 60 -6.11 12.14 27.49
C GLN A 60 -4.87 12.98 27.85
N PHE A 61 -4.81 14.17 27.25
CA PHE A 61 -3.86 15.20 27.64
C PHE A 61 -4.59 16.55 27.76
N LYS A 62 -4.56 17.16 28.96
CA LYS A 62 -5.36 18.35 29.30
C LYS A 62 -6.86 18.11 28.99
N ASN A 63 -7.42 18.88 28.06
CA ASN A 63 -8.82 18.81 27.64
C ASN A 63 -9.05 17.97 26.37
N GLU A 64 -7.97 17.49 25.75
CA GLU A 64 -8.05 16.67 24.54
C GLU A 64 -8.06 15.19 24.89
N GLU A 65 -8.97 14.46 24.27
CA GLU A 65 -9.11 13.02 24.43
C GLU A 65 -9.20 12.36 23.06
N THR A 66 -8.49 11.26 22.88
CA THR A 66 -8.56 10.43 21.68
C THR A 66 -8.51 8.97 22.04
N ARG A 67 -9.13 8.13 21.22
CA ARG A 67 -9.07 6.68 21.36
C ARG A 67 -8.07 6.12 20.36
N THR A 68 -7.10 5.35 20.85
CA THR A 68 -6.05 4.79 20.02
C THR A 68 -5.60 3.43 20.52
N GLU A 69 -4.77 2.75 19.73
CA GLU A 69 -4.19 1.48 20.13
C GLU A 69 -2.99 1.68 21.04
N ILE A 70 -2.99 0.94 22.15
CA ILE A 70 -1.84 0.83 23.04
C ILE A 70 -1.21 -0.55 22.91
N PHE A 71 0.12 -0.56 22.85
CA PHE A 71 0.93 -1.76 22.75
C PHE A 71 1.73 -1.97 24.04
N GLY A 72 1.66 -3.18 24.58
CA GLY A 72 2.52 -3.61 25.70
C GLY A 72 3.61 -4.52 25.16
N THR A 73 4.88 -4.14 25.34
CA THR A 73 6.02 -4.86 24.78
C THR A 73 7.30 -4.66 25.62
N ASN A 74 8.38 -5.38 25.29
CA ASN A 74 9.68 -5.25 25.92
C ASN A 74 10.66 -4.36 25.12
N GLN A 75 11.89 -4.19 25.61
CA GLN A 75 12.91 -3.38 24.95
C GLN A 75 13.35 -3.91 23.58
N ASP A 76 13.26 -5.22 23.36
CA ASP A 76 13.67 -5.88 22.10
C ASP A 76 12.71 -5.51 20.94
N TYR A 77 11.56 -4.88 21.23
CA TYR A 77 10.56 -4.52 20.24
C TYR A 77 11.08 -3.56 19.17
N MET A 78 11.95 -2.62 19.56
CA MET A 78 12.54 -1.68 18.61
C MET A 78 13.34 -2.37 17.50
N GLU A 79 13.90 -3.54 17.76
CA GLU A 79 14.58 -4.34 16.74
C GLU A 79 13.61 -5.13 15.85
N THR A 80 12.35 -5.31 16.31
CA THR A 80 11.30 -6.03 15.58
C THR A 80 10.37 -5.12 14.78
N ILE A 81 10.61 -3.80 14.76
CA ILE A 81 9.90 -2.83 13.95
C ILE A 81 10.90 -1.96 13.19
N GLU A 82 10.57 -1.60 11.97
CA GLU A 82 11.41 -0.71 11.14
C GLU A 82 11.06 0.77 11.43
N THR A 83 11.27 1.20 12.68
CA THR A 83 11.09 2.60 13.05
C THR A 83 12.15 3.02 14.07
N ASN A 84 12.39 4.33 14.14
CA ASN A 84 13.34 4.93 15.08
C ASN A 84 12.63 5.83 16.08
N ILE A 85 13.37 6.30 17.07
CA ILE A 85 12.94 7.33 17.99
C ILE A 85 13.35 8.69 17.40
N SER A 86 12.37 9.54 17.12
CA SER A 86 12.62 10.90 16.63
C SER A 86 13.03 11.85 17.75
N ASN A 87 12.51 11.66 18.97
CA ASN A 87 12.83 12.48 20.13
C ASN A 87 12.75 11.66 21.42
N GLY A 88 13.70 11.85 22.32
CA GLY A 88 13.77 11.12 23.57
C GLY A 88 14.43 9.75 23.46
N ARG A 89 13.89 8.72 24.12
CA ARG A 89 14.42 7.35 24.15
C ARG A 89 13.32 6.32 24.31
N PHE A 90 13.64 5.07 23.99
CA PHE A 90 12.80 3.92 24.34
C PHE A 90 13.02 3.51 25.81
N PHE A 91 12.13 2.70 26.36
CA PHE A 91 12.27 2.20 27.72
C PHE A 91 13.31 1.09 27.81
N THR A 92 13.92 0.99 28.97
CA THR A 92 14.95 0.01 29.30
C THR A 92 14.35 -1.28 29.87
N LYS A 93 15.15 -2.35 29.88
CA LYS A 93 14.79 -3.61 30.53
C LYS A 93 14.39 -3.44 32.01
N ASN A 94 15.06 -2.55 32.73
CA ASN A 94 14.73 -2.29 34.13
C ASN A 94 13.37 -1.60 34.30
N GLU A 95 13.03 -0.66 33.39
CA GLU A 95 11.73 0.00 33.38
C GLU A 95 10.60 -0.97 33.03
N ASP A 96 10.85 -1.96 32.16
CA ASP A 96 9.91 -3.04 31.89
C ASP A 96 9.71 -3.95 33.11
N HIS A 97 10.78 -4.45 33.71
CA HIS A 97 10.72 -5.32 34.89
C HIS A 97 10.08 -4.65 36.12
N SER A 98 10.35 -3.36 36.33
CA SER A 98 9.74 -2.57 37.43
C SER A 98 8.31 -2.15 37.14
N ALA A 99 7.79 -2.43 35.95
CA ALA A 99 6.47 -1.98 35.49
C ALA A 99 6.32 -0.45 35.59
N SER A 100 7.36 0.27 35.19
CA SER A 100 7.41 1.74 35.23
C SER A 100 6.31 2.36 34.38
N ARG A 101 5.65 3.41 34.87
CA ARG A 101 4.60 4.13 34.15
C ARG A 101 5.19 5.14 33.17
N VAL A 102 5.91 4.62 32.17
CA VAL A 102 6.47 5.38 31.06
C VAL A 102 5.80 4.98 29.75
N VAL A 103 5.80 5.89 28.78
CA VAL A 103 5.18 5.66 27.47
C VAL A 103 5.99 6.29 26.36
N VAL A 104 6.08 5.60 25.25
CA VAL A 104 6.56 6.11 23.96
C VAL A 104 5.35 6.32 23.06
N ILE A 105 5.21 7.49 22.46
CA ILE A 105 4.06 7.85 21.62
C ILE A 105 4.47 7.96 20.16
N GLY A 106 3.55 7.67 19.26
CA GLY A 106 3.73 7.90 17.83
C GLY A 106 3.61 9.40 17.49
N ASP A 107 4.15 9.79 16.35
CA ASP A 107 4.17 11.20 15.90
C ASP A 107 2.76 11.79 15.71
N GLY A 108 1.79 10.98 15.29
CA GLY A 108 0.40 11.42 15.19
C GLY A 108 -0.19 11.88 16.52
N LEU A 109 0.09 11.15 17.61
CA LEU A 109 -0.32 11.54 18.96
C LEU A 109 0.46 12.77 19.45
N ARG A 110 1.76 12.91 19.08
CA ARG A 110 2.53 14.10 19.36
C ARG A 110 1.90 15.33 18.73
N LYS A 111 1.56 15.25 17.43
CA LYS A 111 0.89 16.34 16.69
C LYS A 111 -0.47 16.68 17.30
N ALA A 112 -1.29 15.66 17.65
CA ALA A 112 -2.63 15.86 18.21
C ALA A 112 -2.62 16.51 19.60
N PHE A 113 -1.73 16.07 20.51
CA PHE A 113 -1.76 16.51 21.91
C PHE A 113 -0.81 17.65 22.24
N PHE A 114 0.32 17.75 21.54
CA PHE A 114 1.41 18.65 21.93
C PHE A 114 1.71 19.72 20.88
N ASP A 115 1.12 19.59 19.69
CA ASP A 115 1.38 20.48 18.56
C ASP A 115 2.90 20.67 18.36
N ASN A 116 3.44 21.86 18.58
CA ASN A 116 4.89 22.16 18.48
C ASN A 116 5.63 22.09 19.83
N GLN A 117 4.96 21.67 20.92
CA GLN A 117 5.60 21.59 22.23
C GLN A 117 6.35 20.27 22.40
N ASN A 118 7.48 20.30 23.12
CA ASN A 118 8.20 19.08 23.47
C ASN A 118 7.35 18.20 24.42
N PRO A 119 7.00 16.96 24.02
CA PRO A 119 6.21 16.04 24.84
C PRO A 119 7.03 15.35 25.93
N ILE A 120 8.36 15.29 25.79
CA ILE A 120 9.24 14.54 26.71
C ILE A 120 9.13 15.07 28.13
N GLY A 121 8.92 14.16 29.07
CA GLY A 121 8.78 14.48 30.51
C GLY A 121 7.37 14.89 30.93
N LYS A 122 6.46 15.18 29.99
CA LYS A 122 5.04 15.47 30.30
C LYS A 122 4.27 14.18 30.61
N PHE A 123 3.12 14.34 31.24
CA PHE A 123 2.26 13.22 31.62
C PHE A 123 1.00 13.21 30.76
N ILE A 124 0.68 12.04 30.20
CA ILE A 124 -0.60 11.73 29.56
C ILE A 124 -1.37 10.72 30.43
N LYS A 125 -2.69 10.69 30.33
CA LYS A 125 -3.51 9.67 30.97
C LYS A 125 -3.91 8.62 29.93
N ILE A 126 -3.76 7.36 30.26
CA ILE A 126 -4.25 6.21 29.50
C ILE A 126 -5.27 5.50 30.38
N ASP A 127 -6.53 5.45 29.97
CA ASP A 127 -7.64 4.96 30.78
C ASP A 127 -7.58 5.49 32.24
N LYS A 128 -7.42 6.83 32.39
CA LYS A 128 -7.30 7.57 33.66
C LYS A 128 -5.98 7.36 34.44
N ILE A 129 -5.09 6.48 34.03
CA ILE A 129 -3.78 6.23 34.68
C ILE A 129 -2.73 7.15 34.04
N LYS A 130 -1.93 7.86 34.87
CA LYS A 130 -0.86 8.76 34.42
C LYS A 130 0.37 7.99 33.97
N PHE A 131 0.88 8.33 32.81
CA PHE A 131 2.15 7.84 32.22
C PHE A 131 3.02 9.01 31.82
N LYS A 132 4.33 8.90 32.07
CA LYS A 132 5.32 9.90 31.67
C LYS A 132 5.77 9.61 30.25
N VAL A 133 5.69 10.59 29.33
CA VAL A 133 6.22 10.47 27.97
C VAL A 133 7.74 10.53 28.02
N ILE A 134 8.41 9.52 27.48
CA ILE A 134 9.87 9.40 27.44
C ILE A 134 10.45 9.37 26.03
N GLY A 135 9.62 9.13 25.01
CA GLY A 135 10.05 9.07 23.63
C GLY A 135 8.90 9.32 22.66
N VAL A 136 9.27 9.68 21.44
CA VAL A 136 8.39 9.85 20.28
C VAL A 136 8.96 9.03 19.14
N LEU A 137 8.13 8.22 18.50
CA LEU A 137 8.50 7.46 17.30
C LEU A 137 8.64 8.41 16.09
N GLU A 138 9.48 8.03 15.15
CA GLU A 138 9.57 8.69 13.86
C GLU A 138 8.24 8.52 13.08
N GLU A 139 7.87 9.53 12.29
CA GLU A 139 6.66 9.51 11.48
C GLU A 139 6.75 8.43 10.40
N GLN A 140 5.82 7.50 10.41
CA GLN A 140 5.73 6.40 9.43
C GLN A 140 4.65 6.64 8.37
N GLY A 141 3.74 7.55 8.65
CA GLY A 141 2.64 7.90 7.76
C GLY A 141 1.42 6.96 7.85
N LYS A 142 0.62 6.95 6.78
CA LYS A 142 -0.62 6.16 6.74
C LYS A 142 -0.42 4.86 5.95
N PHE A 143 -0.80 3.75 6.53
CA PHE A 143 -0.85 2.47 5.81
C PHE A 143 -1.98 2.49 4.78
N LEU A 144 -1.64 2.35 3.48
CA LEU A 144 -2.56 2.45 2.34
C LEU A 144 -3.43 3.72 2.35
N GLY A 145 -3.01 4.79 3.04
CA GLY A 145 -3.81 6.00 3.18
C GLY A 145 -5.00 5.89 4.14
N LEU A 146 -5.28 4.71 4.69
CA LEU A 146 -6.47 4.41 5.50
C LEU A 146 -6.20 4.45 7.00
N PHE A 147 -5.12 3.79 7.45
CA PHE A 147 -4.81 3.66 8.86
C PHE A 147 -3.50 4.36 9.19
N SER A 148 -3.53 5.30 10.15
CA SER A 148 -2.31 5.93 10.63
C SER A 148 -1.62 4.99 11.62
N VAL A 149 -0.41 4.57 11.28
CA VAL A 149 0.47 3.81 12.19
C VAL A 149 1.04 4.72 13.27
N ASP A 150 0.99 6.05 13.04
CA ASP A 150 1.53 7.06 13.95
C ASP A 150 0.63 7.33 15.16
N ASN A 151 -0.63 6.85 15.12
CA ASN A 151 -1.56 6.97 16.24
C ASN A 151 -1.47 5.75 17.15
N GLN A 152 -0.36 5.62 17.88
CA GLN A 152 -0.13 4.51 18.82
C GLN A 152 0.64 4.96 20.04
N ALA A 153 0.48 4.23 21.15
CA ALA A 153 1.26 4.42 22.38
C ALA A 153 1.86 3.08 22.80
N ILE A 154 3.15 3.06 23.11
CA ILE A 154 3.91 1.86 23.45
C ILE A 154 4.30 1.92 24.92
N LEU A 155 3.97 0.88 25.67
CA LEU A 155 4.18 0.75 27.10
C LEU A 155 5.11 -0.42 27.41
N PRO A 156 5.88 -0.38 28.49
CA PRO A 156 6.56 -1.57 28.99
C PRO A 156 5.57 -2.71 29.26
N PHE A 157 5.93 -3.94 28.87
CA PHE A 157 5.08 -5.12 29.01
C PHE A 157 4.65 -5.36 30.46
N GLY A 158 5.58 -5.15 31.40
CA GLY A 158 5.29 -5.24 32.82
C GLY A 158 4.23 -4.24 33.30
N ALA A 159 4.30 -2.98 32.80
CA ALA A 159 3.29 -1.97 33.12
C ALA A 159 1.95 -2.31 32.48
N TYR A 160 1.94 -2.74 31.21
CA TYR A 160 0.73 -3.12 30.50
C TYR A 160 0.00 -4.26 31.20
N THR A 161 0.69 -5.35 31.53
CA THR A 161 0.10 -6.54 32.14
C THR A 161 -0.36 -6.32 33.58
N ARG A 162 0.31 -5.41 34.33
CA ARG A 162 -0.05 -5.07 35.70
C ARG A 162 -1.28 -4.17 35.79
N LEU A 163 -1.39 -3.20 34.86
CA LEU A 163 -2.37 -2.12 34.95
C LEU A 163 -3.65 -2.39 34.15
N PHE A 164 -3.55 -3.11 33.04
CA PHE A 164 -4.69 -3.29 32.14
C PHE A 164 -5.21 -4.73 32.13
N SER A 165 -4.45 -5.68 31.65
CA SER A 165 -4.87 -7.09 31.62
C SER A 165 -3.72 -8.03 31.31
N LYS A 166 -3.70 -9.16 32.00
CA LYS A 166 -2.87 -10.34 31.64
C LYS A 166 -3.57 -11.22 30.57
N ARG A 167 -4.88 -11.03 30.38
CA ARG A 167 -5.70 -11.77 29.43
C ARG A 167 -5.92 -10.90 28.20
N GLY A 168 -5.42 -11.32 27.06
CA GLY A 168 -5.57 -10.60 25.81
C GLY A 168 -4.89 -11.36 24.67
N TRP A 169 -5.07 -10.86 23.49
CA TRP A 169 -4.38 -11.40 22.33
C TRP A 169 -2.92 -10.99 22.39
N MET A 170 -2.07 -11.98 22.56
CA MET A 170 -0.63 -11.80 22.58
C MET A 170 -0.05 -12.48 21.35
N ARG A 171 0.84 -11.79 20.67
CA ARG A 171 1.76 -12.34 19.68
C ARG A 171 3.20 -12.19 20.16
N ILE A 172 4.09 -13.01 19.64
CA ILE A 172 5.53 -12.86 19.85
C ILE A 172 6.15 -12.52 18.50
N SER A 173 6.84 -11.38 18.41
CA SER A 173 7.63 -11.00 17.25
C SER A 173 9.07 -11.42 17.47
N VAL A 174 9.63 -12.15 16.50
CA VAL A 174 10.99 -12.67 16.55
C VAL A 174 11.75 -12.16 15.33
N LYS A 175 12.83 -11.41 15.56
CA LYS A 175 13.74 -10.98 14.51
C LYS A 175 14.73 -12.08 14.22
N VAL A 176 14.87 -12.44 12.94
CA VAL A 176 15.82 -13.46 12.45
C VAL A 176 16.59 -12.81 11.29
N PRO A 177 17.89 -13.07 11.13
CA PRO A 177 18.61 -12.53 9.97
C PRO A 177 17.97 -12.97 8.65
N GLU A 178 17.83 -12.07 7.68
CA GLU A 178 17.15 -12.32 6.40
C GLU A 178 17.67 -13.57 5.70
N ASN A 179 19.00 -13.78 5.71
CA ASN A 179 19.63 -14.95 5.09
C ASN A 179 19.29 -16.29 5.76
N TYR A 180 18.75 -16.27 6.98
CA TYR A 180 18.42 -17.47 7.78
C TYR A 180 16.93 -17.56 8.12
N ILE A 181 16.08 -16.81 7.43
CA ILE A 181 14.65 -16.73 7.76
C ILE A 181 13.95 -18.09 7.74
N ASN A 182 14.26 -18.94 6.76
CA ASN A 182 13.67 -20.27 6.66
C ASN A 182 14.19 -21.20 7.78
N LEU A 183 15.49 -21.17 8.06
CA LEU A 183 16.08 -21.95 9.13
C LEU A 183 15.57 -21.48 10.52
N GLY A 184 15.45 -20.18 10.69
CA GLY A 184 14.85 -19.60 11.89
C GLY A 184 13.38 -19.96 12.05
N TYR A 185 12.63 -20.01 10.94
CA TYR A 185 11.24 -20.47 10.96
C TYR A 185 11.15 -21.92 11.46
N ASP A 186 11.92 -22.84 10.87
CA ASP A 186 11.91 -24.26 11.23
C ASP A 186 12.35 -24.48 12.70
N GLU A 187 13.36 -23.73 13.14
CA GLU A 187 13.82 -23.76 14.52
C GLU A 187 12.73 -23.30 15.50
N ILE A 188 12.16 -22.11 15.26
CA ILE A 188 11.12 -21.54 16.10
C ILE A 188 9.86 -22.40 16.08
N PHE A 189 9.52 -22.97 14.93
CA PHE A 189 8.42 -23.92 14.80
C PHE A 189 8.63 -25.15 15.70
N SER A 190 9.83 -25.73 15.67
CA SER A 190 10.18 -26.88 16.51
C SER A 190 10.16 -26.52 18.00
N ILE A 191 10.73 -25.35 18.38
CA ILE A 191 10.71 -24.84 19.76
C ILE A 191 9.26 -24.66 20.21
N MET A 192 8.39 -24.06 19.40
CA MET A 192 7.00 -23.82 19.76
C MET A 192 6.20 -25.12 19.92
N ARG A 193 6.39 -26.12 19.04
CA ARG A 193 5.77 -27.45 19.22
C ARG A 193 6.18 -28.09 20.54
N HIS A 194 7.47 -28.02 20.90
CA HIS A 194 7.97 -28.52 22.17
C HIS A 194 7.37 -27.77 23.38
N LEU A 195 7.31 -26.44 23.32
CA LEU A 195 6.75 -25.61 24.39
C LEU A 195 5.23 -25.84 24.59
N ARG A 196 4.53 -26.24 23.52
CA ARG A 196 3.12 -26.61 23.53
C ARG A 196 2.88 -28.07 23.95
N GLY A 197 3.93 -28.91 23.98
CA GLY A 197 3.81 -30.34 24.26
C GLY A 197 3.07 -31.12 23.15
N LEU A 198 3.14 -30.64 21.91
CA LEU A 198 2.45 -31.27 20.78
C LEU A 198 3.17 -32.54 20.32
N LYS A 199 2.42 -33.64 20.18
CA LYS A 199 2.93 -34.87 19.58
C LYS A 199 3.15 -34.69 18.08
N PRO A 200 4.03 -35.49 17.41
CA PRO A 200 4.28 -35.37 15.98
C PRO A 200 3.00 -35.44 15.11
N SER A 201 2.04 -36.26 15.50
CA SER A 201 0.75 -36.47 14.79
C SER A 201 -0.30 -35.38 15.04
N GLN A 202 -0.09 -34.51 16.03
CA GLN A 202 -1.07 -33.47 16.39
C GLN A 202 -0.93 -32.24 15.49
N LYS A 203 -2.08 -31.68 15.08
CA LYS A 203 -2.14 -30.39 14.38
C LYS A 203 -1.61 -29.26 15.27
N ASN A 204 -1.02 -28.24 14.67
CA ASN A 204 -0.54 -27.08 15.40
C ASN A 204 -1.70 -26.26 15.98
N ASP A 205 -1.54 -25.79 17.21
CA ASP A 205 -2.46 -24.91 17.91
C ASP A 205 -1.94 -23.45 17.95
N PHE A 206 -0.93 -23.16 17.13
CA PHE A 206 -0.32 -21.86 16.92
C PHE A 206 0.01 -21.68 15.45
N ALA A 207 0.32 -20.46 15.05
CA ALA A 207 0.78 -20.10 13.72
C ALA A 207 2.04 -19.22 13.79
N ILE A 208 2.90 -19.35 12.80
CA ILE A 208 4.02 -18.45 12.58
C ILE A 208 3.75 -17.71 11.26
N ASN A 209 3.47 -16.42 11.37
CA ASN A 209 3.17 -15.57 10.24
C ASN A 209 4.42 -14.81 9.80
N GLN A 210 4.61 -14.73 8.50
CA GLN A 210 5.68 -13.98 7.85
C GLN A 210 5.12 -12.82 7.06
N THR A 211 5.82 -11.72 7.02
CA THR A 211 5.43 -10.54 6.24
C THR A 211 5.41 -10.81 4.74
N GLU A 212 6.23 -11.75 4.26
CA GLU A 212 6.24 -12.18 2.85
C GLU A 212 4.88 -12.69 2.36
N VAL A 213 4.11 -13.34 3.20
CA VAL A 213 2.75 -13.81 2.85
C VAL A 213 1.85 -12.62 2.54
N PHE A 214 2.01 -11.53 3.30
CA PHE A 214 1.30 -10.28 3.06
C PHE A 214 1.72 -9.64 1.73
N GLU A 215 3.01 -9.62 1.42
CA GLU A 215 3.54 -9.11 0.15
C GLU A 215 3.04 -9.91 -1.04
N LYS A 216 2.97 -11.24 -0.95
CA LYS A 216 2.41 -12.11 -2.00
C LYS A 216 0.93 -11.80 -2.25
N GLN A 217 0.11 -11.72 -1.22
CA GLN A 217 -1.31 -11.39 -1.35
C GLN A 217 -1.52 -9.98 -1.93
N TYR A 218 -0.74 -9.01 -1.46
CA TYR A 218 -0.77 -7.66 -1.98
C TYR A 218 -0.33 -7.58 -3.45
N SER A 219 0.69 -8.33 -3.85
CA SER A 219 1.14 -8.39 -5.24
C SER A 219 0.09 -9.00 -6.16
N LEU A 220 -0.63 -10.04 -5.72
CA LEU A 220 -1.75 -10.63 -6.46
C LEU A 220 -2.89 -9.62 -6.65
N LEU A 221 -3.26 -8.89 -5.60
CA LEU A 221 -4.26 -7.82 -5.68
C LEU A 221 -3.81 -6.71 -6.64
N LYS A 222 -2.54 -6.29 -6.55
CA LYS A 222 -1.96 -5.28 -7.44
C LYS A 222 -2.00 -5.71 -8.89
N ILE A 223 -1.65 -6.97 -9.18
CA ILE A 223 -1.70 -7.54 -10.53
C ILE A 223 -3.15 -7.63 -11.02
N ALA A 224 -4.08 -8.08 -10.17
CA ALA A 224 -5.49 -8.19 -10.54
C ALA A 224 -6.10 -6.80 -10.85
N ILE A 225 -5.92 -5.83 -9.98
CA ILE A 225 -6.42 -4.46 -10.17
C ILE A 225 -5.75 -3.79 -11.38
N GLY A 226 -4.41 -3.89 -11.47
CA GLY A 226 -3.65 -3.32 -12.59
C GLY A 226 -3.99 -3.98 -13.93
N GLY A 227 -4.13 -5.31 -13.95
CA GLY A 227 -4.51 -6.07 -15.14
C GLY A 227 -5.92 -5.74 -15.61
N THR A 228 -6.88 -5.66 -14.69
CA THR A 228 -8.25 -5.25 -15.03
C THR A 228 -8.29 -3.80 -15.55
N GLY A 229 -7.56 -2.89 -14.91
CA GLY A 229 -7.44 -1.50 -15.37
C GLY A 229 -6.82 -1.40 -16.75
N LEU A 230 -5.75 -2.15 -17.01
CA LEU A 230 -5.12 -2.22 -18.34
C LEU A 230 -6.08 -2.77 -19.39
N PHE A 231 -6.82 -3.84 -19.08
CA PHE A 231 -7.80 -4.44 -19.99
C PHE A 231 -8.90 -3.43 -20.38
N ILE A 232 -9.49 -2.75 -19.40
CA ILE A 232 -10.51 -1.72 -19.62
C ILE A 232 -9.94 -0.56 -20.47
N THR A 233 -8.71 -0.15 -20.19
CA THR A 233 -8.03 0.92 -20.95
C THR A 233 -7.84 0.50 -22.39
N LEU A 234 -7.32 -0.69 -22.66
CA LEU A 234 -7.13 -1.20 -24.03
C LEU A 234 -8.45 -1.29 -24.78
N LEU A 235 -9.51 -1.80 -24.14
CA LEU A 235 -10.84 -1.87 -24.74
C LEU A 235 -11.37 -0.48 -25.08
N SER A 236 -11.22 0.49 -24.18
CA SER A 236 -11.64 1.89 -24.40
C SER A 236 -10.87 2.54 -25.54
N LEU A 237 -9.57 2.25 -25.68
CA LEU A 237 -8.72 2.73 -26.75
C LEU A 237 -9.16 2.17 -28.11
N VAL A 238 -9.50 0.89 -28.18
CA VAL A 238 -10.02 0.25 -29.41
C VAL A 238 -11.34 0.89 -29.83
N VAL A 239 -12.29 1.02 -28.89
CA VAL A 239 -13.59 1.64 -29.16
C VAL A 239 -13.44 3.10 -29.61
N GLY A 240 -12.61 3.87 -28.90
CA GLY A 240 -12.29 5.26 -29.26
C GLY A 240 -11.62 5.37 -30.63
N GLY A 241 -10.68 4.47 -30.93
CA GLY A 241 -10.00 4.41 -32.23
C GLY A 241 -10.97 4.11 -33.40
N ILE A 242 -11.93 3.19 -33.21
CA ILE A 242 -13.00 2.94 -34.20
C ILE A 242 -13.88 4.18 -34.37
N GLY A 243 -14.19 4.88 -33.28
CA GLY A 243 -14.93 6.16 -33.35
C GLY A 243 -14.23 7.20 -34.23
N ILE A 244 -12.93 7.39 -34.02
CA ILE A 244 -12.10 8.31 -34.83
C ILE A 244 -12.06 7.86 -36.28
N MET A 245 -11.86 6.57 -36.52
CA MET A 245 -11.85 6.00 -37.89
C MET A 245 -13.17 6.31 -38.64
N ASN A 246 -14.32 6.14 -37.96
CA ASN A 246 -15.63 6.41 -38.54
C ASN A 246 -15.80 7.91 -38.87
N VAL A 247 -15.42 8.80 -37.97
CA VAL A 247 -15.46 10.26 -38.20
C VAL A 247 -14.57 10.64 -39.36
N MET A 248 -13.38 10.06 -39.45
CA MET A 248 -12.46 10.31 -40.58
C MET A 248 -13.01 9.79 -41.91
N PHE A 249 -13.69 8.63 -41.93
CA PHE A 249 -14.36 8.15 -43.16
C PHE A 249 -15.45 9.11 -43.65
N VAL A 250 -16.25 9.65 -42.73
CA VAL A 250 -17.27 10.65 -43.06
C VAL A 250 -16.61 11.91 -43.58
N SER A 251 -15.57 12.42 -42.92
CA SER A 251 -14.82 13.60 -43.35
C SER A 251 -14.22 13.43 -44.75
N VAL A 252 -13.62 12.28 -45.06
CA VAL A 252 -13.09 11.97 -46.39
C VAL A 252 -14.20 11.95 -47.41
N LYS A 253 -15.39 11.38 -47.12
CA LYS A 253 -16.53 11.32 -48.02
C LYS A 253 -17.10 12.71 -48.31
N GLU A 254 -17.27 13.54 -47.28
CA GLU A 254 -17.76 14.91 -47.42
C GLU A 254 -16.80 15.80 -48.22
N ARG A 255 -15.48 15.55 -48.12
CA ARG A 255 -14.44 16.32 -48.85
C ARG A 255 -13.93 15.63 -50.10
N THR A 256 -14.65 14.63 -50.66
CA THR A 256 -14.23 13.87 -51.84
C THR A 256 -13.93 14.77 -53.02
N ARG A 257 -14.79 15.76 -53.31
CA ARG A 257 -14.60 16.74 -54.42
C ARG A 257 -13.37 17.62 -54.23
N GLU A 258 -13.13 18.07 -52.98
CA GLU A 258 -11.95 18.89 -52.65
C GLU A 258 -10.65 18.08 -52.85
N ILE A 259 -10.64 16.81 -52.47
CA ILE A 259 -9.51 15.89 -52.66
C ILE A 259 -9.27 15.69 -54.17
N GLY A 260 -10.34 15.52 -54.93
CA GLY A 260 -10.29 15.41 -56.41
C GLY A 260 -9.66 16.63 -57.09
N VAL A 261 -10.09 17.84 -56.68
CA VAL A 261 -9.51 19.10 -57.20
C VAL A 261 -8.03 19.20 -56.84
N ARG A 262 -7.63 18.94 -55.60
CA ARG A 262 -6.22 18.99 -55.19
C ARG A 262 -5.34 18.04 -56.00
N LYS A 263 -5.83 16.83 -56.27
CA LYS A 263 -5.12 15.84 -57.10
C LYS A 263 -5.06 16.26 -58.58
N ALA A 264 -6.11 16.89 -59.11
CA ALA A 264 -6.12 17.38 -60.48
C ALA A 264 -5.09 18.51 -60.73
N ILE A 265 -4.79 19.30 -59.66
CA ILE A 265 -3.73 20.33 -59.69
C ILE A 265 -2.35 19.81 -59.26
N GLY A 266 -2.17 18.49 -59.12
CA GLY A 266 -0.86 17.85 -58.95
C GLY A 266 -0.49 17.42 -57.54
N ALA A 267 -1.43 17.40 -56.58
CA ALA A 267 -1.16 16.86 -55.23
C ALA A 267 -0.83 15.34 -55.28
N THR A 268 0.28 14.94 -54.69
CA THR A 268 0.69 13.54 -54.62
C THR A 268 -0.15 12.76 -53.62
N LYS A 269 -0.23 11.42 -53.79
CA LYS A 269 -0.91 10.52 -52.83
C LYS A 269 -0.37 10.68 -51.42
N SER A 270 0.95 10.85 -51.29
CA SER A 270 1.60 11.05 -50.00
C SER A 270 1.16 12.35 -49.31
N MET A 271 1.02 13.44 -50.04
CA MET A 271 0.53 14.72 -49.49
C MET A 271 -0.88 14.58 -48.90
N ILE A 272 -1.79 13.96 -49.64
CA ILE A 272 -3.17 13.72 -49.17
C ILE A 272 -3.16 12.79 -47.93
N MET A 273 -2.40 11.70 -47.98
CA MET A 273 -2.30 10.76 -46.87
C MET A 273 -1.78 11.43 -45.56
N VAL A 274 -0.68 12.20 -45.69
CA VAL A 274 -0.10 12.90 -44.51
C VAL A 274 -1.08 13.95 -43.99
N GLN A 275 -1.79 14.68 -44.84
CA GLN A 275 -2.77 15.66 -44.40
C GLN A 275 -3.87 15.04 -43.51
N PHE A 276 -4.53 13.97 -43.97
CA PHE A 276 -5.58 13.29 -43.20
C PHE A 276 -5.03 12.60 -41.96
N LEU A 277 -3.81 12.05 -42.04
CA LEU A 277 -3.15 11.46 -40.88
C LEU A 277 -2.85 12.49 -39.80
N MET A 278 -2.36 13.67 -40.19
CA MET A 278 -2.12 14.77 -39.24
C MET A 278 -3.43 15.30 -38.64
N GLU A 279 -4.54 15.29 -39.38
CA GLU A 279 -5.86 15.65 -38.85
C GLU A 279 -6.29 14.67 -37.75
N ALA A 280 -6.17 13.35 -37.98
CA ALA A 280 -6.47 12.33 -36.99
C ALA A 280 -5.58 12.45 -35.75
N VAL A 281 -4.27 12.66 -35.95
CA VAL A 281 -3.29 12.85 -34.86
C VAL A 281 -3.63 14.10 -34.03
N THR A 282 -3.99 15.19 -34.69
CA THR A 282 -4.34 16.45 -33.99
C THR A 282 -5.60 16.28 -33.14
N ILE A 283 -6.62 15.60 -33.64
CA ILE A 283 -7.85 15.29 -32.88
C ILE A 283 -7.50 14.46 -31.64
N CYS A 284 -6.69 13.40 -31.79
CA CYS A 284 -6.28 12.53 -30.69
C CYS A 284 -5.40 13.27 -29.68
N PHE A 285 -4.50 14.14 -30.15
CA PHE A 285 -3.64 14.93 -29.28
C PHE A 285 -4.45 15.90 -28.41
N VAL A 286 -5.40 16.62 -28.99
CA VAL A 286 -6.29 17.54 -28.26
C VAL A 286 -7.15 16.76 -27.25
N ALA A 287 -7.75 15.65 -27.70
CA ALA A 287 -8.53 14.77 -26.82
C ALA A 287 -7.67 14.22 -25.66
N GLY A 288 -6.41 13.84 -25.95
CA GLY A 288 -5.45 13.39 -24.94
C GLY A 288 -5.14 14.45 -23.89
N ILE A 289 -4.94 15.72 -24.30
CA ILE A 289 -4.73 16.84 -23.37
C ILE A 289 -5.97 17.07 -22.50
N ILE A 290 -7.15 17.04 -23.09
CA ILE A 290 -8.42 17.20 -22.34
C ILE A 290 -8.55 16.07 -21.32
N GLY A 291 -8.36 14.82 -21.74
CA GLY A 291 -8.42 13.66 -20.86
C GLY A 291 -7.40 13.73 -19.71
N LEU A 292 -6.17 14.15 -20.00
CA LEU A 292 -5.12 14.34 -19.00
C LEU A 292 -5.48 15.44 -17.99
N THR A 293 -6.06 16.54 -18.46
CA THR A 293 -6.51 17.65 -17.62
C THR A 293 -7.61 17.18 -16.65
N ILE A 294 -8.58 16.42 -17.13
CA ILE A 294 -9.64 15.84 -16.31
C ILE A 294 -9.04 14.86 -15.28
N ALA A 295 -8.13 13.99 -15.72
CA ALA A 295 -7.46 13.03 -14.84
C ALA A 295 -6.63 13.73 -13.74
N TYR A 296 -5.98 14.85 -14.07
CA TYR A 296 -5.23 15.66 -13.10
C TYR A 296 -6.15 16.30 -12.06
N ILE A 297 -7.27 16.88 -12.47
CA ILE A 297 -8.27 17.46 -11.56
C ILE A 297 -8.83 16.38 -10.62
N LEU A 298 -9.17 15.20 -11.16
CA LEU A 298 -9.65 14.06 -10.36
C LEU A 298 -8.58 13.58 -9.38
N SER A 299 -7.31 13.52 -9.80
CA SER A 299 -6.19 13.14 -8.94
C SER A 299 -6.01 14.10 -7.76
N LEU A 300 -6.19 15.41 -7.96
CA LEU A 300 -6.15 16.40 -6.88
C LEU A 300 -7.30 16.20 -5.89
N PHE A 301 -8.48 15.84 -6.39
CA PHE A 301 -9.64 15.58 -5.53
C PHE A 301 -9.47 14.30 -4.71
N ILE A 302 -9.04 13.22 -5.36
CA ILE A 302 -8.75 11.93 -4.71
C ILE A 302 -7.58 12.07 -3.72
N GLY A 303 -6.58 12.90 -4.04
CA GLY A 303 -5.41 13.17 -3.20
C GLY A 303 -5.74 13.76 -1.81
N LYS A 304 -6.95 14.32 -1.61
CA LYS A 304 -7.43 14.75 -0.29
C LYS A 304 -7.78 13.57 0.63
N PHE A 305 -8.16 12.43 0.08
CA PHE A 305 -8.60 11.25 0.82
C PHE A 305 -7.53 10.14 0.81
N PHE A 306 -6.82 10.01 -0.30
CA PHE A 306 -5.78 8.98 -0.50
C PHE A 306 -4.52 9.65 -1.05
N PRO A 307 -3.31 9.25 -0.62
CA PRO A 307 -2.07 9.74 -1.21
C PRO A 307 -1.99 9.28 -2.67
N SER A 308 -2.51 10.11 -3.57
CA SER A 308 -2.52 9.88 -5.02
C SER A 308 -1.74 11.00 -5.70
N THR A 309 -0.71 10.63 -6.45
CA THR A 309 0.05 11.55 -7.29
C THR A 309 0.07 11.03 -8.71
N LEU A 310 -0.11 11.90 -9.67
CA LEU A 310 0.01 11.55 -11.08
C LEU A 310 1.48 11.73 -11.49
N PRO A 311 2.25 10.67 -11.69
CA PRO A 311 3.65 10.79 -12.07
C PRO A 311 3.78 11.32 -13.48
N LEU A 312 4.74 12.21 -13.71
CA LEU A 312 5.00 12.83 -15.00
C LEU A 312 5.23 11.80 -16.12
N SER A 313 5.84 10.69 -15.79
CA SER A 313 6.07 9.58 -16.73
C SER A 313 4.77 9.01 -17.32
N LEU A 314 3.74 8.82 -16.50
CA LEU A 314 2.43 8.34 -16.96
C LEU A 314 1.74 9.38 -17.84
N SER A 315 1.87 10.66 -17.53
CA SER A 315 1.32 11.75 -18.34
C SER A 315 1.94 11.77 -19.73
N ILE A 316 3.27 11.62 -19.84
CA ILE A 316 3.98 11.55 -21.12
C ILE A 316 3.56 10.31 -21.92
N ILE A 317 3.51 9.14 -21.27
CA ILE A 317 3.08 7.88 -21.91
C ILE A 317 1.66 8.01 -22.45
N SER A 318 0.73 8.64 -21.72
CA SER A 318 -0.65 8.83 -22.14
C SER A 318 -0.76 9.69 -23.42
N ILE A 319 0.03 10.74 -23.53
CA ILE A 319 0.08 11.58 -24.73
C ILE A 319 0.67 10.79 -25.93
N ILE A 320 1.74 10.05 -25.72
CA ILE A 320 2.35 9.23 -26.77
C ILE A 320 1.35 8.16 -27.27
N LEU A 321 0.64 7.50 -26.36
CA LEU A 321 -0.40 6.54 -26.71
C LEU A 321 -1.54 7.18 -27.48
N SER A 322 -1.98 8.38 -27.08
CA SER A 322 -3.03 9.14 -27.78
C SER A 322 -2.64 9.44 -29.24
N ILE A 323 -1.41 9.90 -29.45
CA ILE A 323 -0.86 10.14 -30.79
C ILE A 323 -0.79 8.82 -31.58
N GLY A 324 -0.30 7.76 -30.96
CA GLY A 324 -0.20 6.44 -31.61
C GLY A 324 -1.56 5.92 -32.11
N ILE A 325 -2.60 6.08 -31.29
CA ILE A 325 -3.97 5.71 -31.68
C ILE A 325 -4.47 6.59 -32.84
N GLY A 326 -4.18 7.89 -32.80
CA GLY A 326 -4.50 8.79 -33.95
C GLY A 326 -3.88 8.30 -35.25
N VAL A 327 -2.62 7.88 -35.22
CA VAL A 327 -1.93 7.31 -36.37
C VAL A 327 -2.61 6.00 -36.83
N ILE A 328 -2.82 5.05 -35.93
CA ILE A 328 -3.39 3.74 -36.26
C ILE A 328 -4.82 3.87 -36.80
N SER A 329 -5.67 4.67 -36.13
CA SER A 329 -7.07 4.86 -36.51
C SER A 329 -7.25 5.70 -37.76
N GLY A 330 -6.33 6.67 -38.01
CA GLY A 330 -6.35 7.53 -39.20
C GLY A 330 -5.75 6.89 -40.44
N LEU A 331 -4.96 5.80 -40.30
CA LEU A 331 -4.19 5.23 -41.42
C LEU A 331 -5.09 4.71 -42.54
N ILE A 332 -6.13 3.94 -42.22
CA ILE A 332 -7.05 3.35 -43.22
C ILE A 332 -7.86 4.43 -43.96
N PRO A 333 -8.52 5.41 -43.29
CA PRO A 333 -9.21 6.48 -43.94
C PRO A 333 -8.29 7.35 -44.79
N ALA A 334 -7.10 7.70 -44.28
CA ALA A 334 -6.12 8.51 -45.02
C ALA A 334 -5.61 7.80 -46.29
N TYR A 335 -5.36 6.49 -46.19
CA TYR A 335 -5.00 5.68 -47.34
C TYR A 335 -6.12 5.64 -48.41
N LYS A 336 -7.37 5.50 -47.98
CA LYS A 336 -8.53 5.57 -48.89
C LYS A 336 -8.63 6.93 -49.57
N ALA A 337 -8.51 8.04 -48.84
CA ALA A 337 -8.49 9.38 -49.37
C ALA A 337 -7.36 9.58 -50.42
N ALA A 338 -6.17 9.06 -50.10
CA ALA A 338 -5.01 9.13 -51.00
C ALA A 338 -5.18 8.35 -52.30
N ASN A 339 -6.03 7.35 -52.35
CA ASN A 339 -6.25 6.52 -53.53
C ASN A 339 -7.52 6.87 -54.34
N LEU A 340 -8.29 7.90 -53.96
CA LEU A 340 -9.43 8.39 -54.74
C LEU A 340 -8.97 8.85 -56.13
N GLU A 341 -9.70 8.46 -57.18
CA GLU A 341 -9.41 8.91 -58.54
C GLU A 341 -9.97 10.32 -58.78
N PRO A 342 -9.20 11.25 -59.41
CA PRO A 342 -9.64 12.62 -59.61
C PRO A 342 -10.94 12.72 -60.45
N ILE A 343 -11.07 11.84 -61.46
CA ILE A 343 -12.22 11.83 -62.34
C ILE A 343 -13.51 11.46 -61.62
N ASP A 344 -13.46 10.38 -60.85
CA ASP A 344 -14.62 9.93 -60.06
C ASP A 344 -14.97 10.91 -58.94
N SER A 345 -13.94 11.52 -58.32
CA SER A 345 -14.12 12.50 -57.22
C SER A 345 -14.79 13.80 -57.71
N LEU A 346 -14.59 14.21 -58.94
CA LEU A 346 -15.20 15.42 -59.51
C LEU A 346 -16.63 15.18 -60.03
N ARG A 347 -16.99 13.91 -60.29
CA ARG A 347 -18.34 13.49 -60.76
C ARG A 347 -19.29 13.17 -59.56
N TYR A 348 -18.79 13.17 -58.35
CA TYR A 348 -19.58 12.92 -57.14
C TYR A 348 -20.43 14.16 -56.80
N GLU A 349 -21.75 14.06 -56.93
CA GLU A 349 -22.75 15.00 -56.42
C GLU A 349 -23.10 14.68 -54.97
#